data_3bdf0d3fc4583c195b0fdc9d28e17abb
#
_entry.id   3bdf0d3fc4583c195b0fdc9d28e17abb
#
_cell.length_a   1.000
_cell.length_b   1.000
_cell.length_c   1.000
_cell.angle_alpha   90.00
_cell.angle_beta   90.00
_cell.angle_gamma   90.00
#
_symmetry.space_group_name_H-M   'P 1'
#
loop_
_entity.id
_entity.type
_entity.pdbx_description
1 polymer ?
#
loop_
_entity_poly.entity_id
_entity_poly.type
_entity_poly.pdbx_seq_one_letter_code
_entity_poly.pdbx_strand_id
1 'polypeptide(L)'
;MLNHSVNSPSSRRWFNPLLLALVLICLNMRPLLTSIGPLLPTLRQATGLSFGGAALLTALPVLMMGLMALAGGAINRLFSERSAVALSLLAIGLGALWRELAPGSVQLLMSAVLGGLGIGVIQAVMPGIIKHHFLNSMALVAGLWSAALMGGGGLGAAITPWLMSIGHDWHSALAWWALPALVALLAWWPVSRGLSRLSAVGENRGPSLLRNRRAWLLGAYFGLINGGYTSLIAWLPPYYMQLGWQPQASGSLLALMTFGQVVGALLLPALARNHDRRPLLLLALMMQLIGFIGLIYLPQTLPWLWVLVSGLGLGGAFPLCLVLALDHLHQPAAAGRLVAFMQGVGFLLAGVTPYLSGLLRDYSGGFVLDWQIHALLVVVLIAITWRFHPHSYRRAFAE
;
A
#
# COMPACT_ATOMS: atom_id res chain seq x y z
N MET A 1 49.23 33.99 -9.18
CA MET A 1 49.15 32.51 -9.06
C MET A 1 47.93 32.17 -8.25
N LEU A 2 46.79 31.96 -8.94
CA LEU A 2 45.52 31.56 -8.31
C LEU A 2 45.39 30.05 -8.45
N ASN A 3 45.49 29.35 -7.32
CA ASN A 3 45.35 27.91 -7.23
C ASN A 3 43.85 27.56 -7.26
N HIS A 4 43.34 27.20 -8.42
CA HIS A 4 42.03 26.51 -8.53
C HIS A 4 42.20 25.06 -8.09
N SER A 5 41.86 24.76 -6.84
CA SER A 5 41.61 23.39 -6.40
C SER A 5 40.37 22.89 -7.08
N VAL A 6 40.56 22.09 -8.13
CA VAL A 6 39.54 21.30 -8.78
C VAL A 6 39.02 20.29 -7.74
N ASN A 7 37.83 20.54 -7.18
CA ASN A 7 37.10 19.56 -6.40
C ASN A 7 36.80 18.35 -7.30
N SER A 8 37.52 17.26 -7.08
CA SER A 8 37.25 15.96 -7.67
C SER A 8 35.82 15.54 -7.34
N PRO A 9 35.02 15.04 -8.30
CA PRO A 9 33.69 14.54 -8.02
C PRO A 9 33.84 13.35 -7.08
N SER A 10 33.29 13.50 -5.86
CA SER A 10 33.24 12.43 -4.86
C SER A 10 32.65 11.18 -5.50
N SER A 11 33.42 10.10 -5.48
CA SER A 11 33.06 8.76 -5.91
C SER A 11 31.59 8.46 -5.54
N ARG A 12 30.76 8.16 -6.53
CA ARG A 12 29.40 7.64 -6.35
C ARG A 12 29.46 6.42 -5.44
N ARG A 13 29.26 6.63 -4.13
CA ARG A 13 29.03 5.52 -3.23
C ARG A 13 27.67 4.93 -3.56
N TRP A 14 27.65 3.85 -4.32
CA TRP A 14 26.45 3.07 -4.67
C TRP A 14 25.74 2.50 -3.44
N PHE A 15 26.38 2.49 -2.28
CA PHE A 15 25.83 2.10 -1.00
C PHE A 15 25.54 3.33 -0.13
N ASN A 16 24.29 3.81 -0.19
CA ASN A 16 23.78 4.74 0.80
C ASN A 16 23.06 3.94 1.90
N PRO A 17 23.63 3.87 3.14
CA PRO A 17 23.02 3.09 4.22
C PRO A 17 21.59 3.52 4.56
N LEU A 18 21.27 4.82 4.39
CA LEU A 18 19.92 5.33 4.58
C LEU A 18 18.96 4.75 3.54
N LEU A 19 19.36 4.65 2.28
CA LEU A 19 18.54 4.05 1.22
C LEU A 19 18.27 2.57 1.51
N LEU A 20 19.29 1.82 1.93
CA LEU A 20 19.12 0.40 2.32
C LEU A 20 18.14 0.28 3.50
N ALA A 21 18.29 1.10 4.53
CA ALA A 21 17.36 1.11 5.66
C ALA A 21 15.92 1.40 5.22
N LEU A 22 15.72 2.39 4.32
CA LEU A 22 14.40 2.70 3.77
C LEU A 22 13.78 1.51 3.02
N VAL A 23 14.57 0.81 2.20
CA VAL A 23 14.10 -0.41 1.50
C VAL A 23 13.69 -1.49 2.49
N LEU A 24 14.51 -1.77 3.51
CA LEU A 24 14.18 -2.74 4.56
C LEU A 24 12.92 -2.37 5.33
N ILE A 25 12.74 -1.08 5.67
CA ILE A 25 11.52 -0.58 6.31
C ILE A 25 10.31 -0.87 5.42
N CYS A 26 10.39 -0.54 4.13
CA CYS A 26 9.27 -0.68 3.20
C CYS A 26 8.86 -2.13 2.96
N LEU A 27 9.82 -3.05 2.92
CA LEU A 27 9.56 -4.49 2.81
C LEU A 27 8.74 -5.04 3.99
N ASN A 28 8.77 -4.38 5.14
CA ASN A 28 8.00 -4.78 6.33
C ASN A 28 6.56 -4.26 6.36
N MET A 29 6.18 -3.35 5.47
CA MET A 29 4.87 -2.68 5.56
C MET A 29 3.69 -3.51 5.02
N ARG A 30 3.92 -4.54 4.21
CA ARG A 30 2.85 -5.30 3.55
C ARG A 30 2.69 -6.75 4.01
N PRO A 31 3.71 -7.46 4.51
CA PRO A 31 3.57 -8.87 4.90
C PRO A 31 2.46 -9.10 5.94
N LEU A 32 2.28 -8.15 6.87
CA LEU A 32 1.24 -8.23 7.90
C LEU A 32 -0.18 -8.40 7.31
N LEU A 33 -0.42 -7.86 6.10
CA LEU A 33 -1.70 -7.94 5.39
C LEU A 33 -1.75 -9.15 4.45
N THR A 34 -0.71 -9.34 3.65
CA THR A 34 -0.71 -10.31 2.54
C THR A 34 -0.50 -11.76 2.99
N SER A 35 0.03 -11.97 4.20
CA SER A 35 0.18 -13.29 4.81
C SER A 35 -1.15 -13.93 5.24
N ILE A 36 -2.22 -13.15 5.40
CA ILE A 36 -3.51 -13.63 5.93
C ILE A 36 -4.28 -14.46 4.89
N GLY A 37 -4.37 -13.98 3.65
CA GLY A 37 -5.18 -14.62 2.61
C GLY A 37 -4.87 -16.11 2.38
N PRO A 38 -3.60 -16.50 2.20
CA PRO A 38 -3.22 -17.91 2.02
C PRO A 38 -3.51 -18.81 3.23
N LEU A 39 -3.56 -18.24 4.44
CA LEU A 39 -3.82 -18.96 5.69
C LEU A 39 -5.30 -18.90 6.14
N LEU A 40 -6.14 -18.24 5.38
CA LEU A 40 -7.51 -17.93 5.82
C LEU A 40 -8.33 -19.13 6.28
N PRO A 41 -8.33 -20.30 5.58
CA PRO A 41 -9.10 -21.46 6.05
C PRO A 41 -8.63 -21.95 7.42
N THR A 42 -7.31 -22.04 7.62
CA THR A 42 -6.71 -22.47 8.90
C THR A 42 -7.04 -21.49 10.02
N LEU A 43 -6.91 -20.18 9.75
CA LEU A 43 -7.23 -19.12 10.71
C LEU A 43 -8.72 -19.17 11.12
N ARG A 44 -9.62 -19.33 10.16
CA ARG A 44 -11.06 -19.41 10.44
C ARG A 44 -11.43 -20.65 11.25
N GLN A 45 -10.83 -21.79 10.91
CA GLN A 45 -11.05 -23.03 11.65
C GLN A 45 -10.54 -22.92 13.10
N ALA A 46 -9.39 -22.30 13.30
CA ALA A 46 -8.79 -22.13 14.62
C ALA A 46 -9.50 -21.08 15.50
N THR A 47 -10.00 -19.99 14.90
CA THR A 47 -10.52 -18.81 15.63
C THR A 47 -12.04 -18.66 15.58
N GLY A 48 -12.75 -19.45 14.75
CA GLY A 48 -14.19 -19.35 14.57
C GLY A 48 -14.66 -18.09 13.81
N LEU A 49 -13.75 -17.34 13.18
CA LEU A 49 -14.11 -16.12 12.45
C LEU A 49 -14.95 -16.43 11.22
N SER A 50 -16.00 -15.64 10.98
CA SER A 50 -16.71 -15.57 9.69
C SER A 50 -15.78 -15.01 8.60
N PHE A 51 -16.19 -15.03 7.32
CA PHE A 51 -15.41 -14.34 6.26
C PHE A 51 -15.33 -12.84 6.52
N GLY A 52 -16.43 -12.19 6.90
CA GLY A 52 -16.41 -10.79 7.30
C GLY A 52 -15.48 -10.51 8.48
N GLY A 53 -15.50 -11.35 9.54
CA GLY A 53 -14.58 -11.21 10.68
C GLY A 53 -13.12 -11.38 10.30
N ALA A 54 -12.81 -12.34 9.44
CA ALA A 54 -11.44 -12.56 8.96
C ALA A 54 -10.94 -11.44 8.02
N ALA A 55 -11.85 -10.82 7.27
CA ALA A 55 -11.52 -9.64 6.47
C ALA A 55 -10.98 -8.47 7.30
N LEU A 56 -11.40 -8.35 8.56
CA LEU A 56 -10.91 -7.30 9.45
C LEU A 56 -9.38 -7.39 9.68
N LEU A 57 -8.78 -8.57 9.54
CA LEU A 57 -7.32 -8.73 9.66
C LEU A 57 -6.54 -7.98 8.56
N THR A 58 -7.15 -7.79 7.40
CA THR A 58 -6.59 -6.97 6.31
C THR A 58 -7.17 -5.57 6.27
N ALA A 59 -8.43 -5.40 6.66
CA ALA A 59 -9.13 -4.13 6.67
C ALA A 59 -8.59 -3.16 7.73
N LEU A 60 -8.41 -3.63 8.98
CA LEU A 60 -7.96 -2.79 10.10
C LEU A 60 -6.61 -2.10 9.84
N PRO A 61 -5.56 -2.78 9.37
CA PRO A 61 -4.31 -2.09 9.04
C PRO A 61 -4.49 -0.99 7.99
N VAL A 62 -5.32 -1.21 6.96
CA VAL A 62 -5.57 -0.21 5.92
C VAL A 62 -6.36 0.98 6.46
N LEU A 63 -7.34 0.74 7.35
CA LEU A 63 -8.04 1.81 8.08
C LEU A 63 -7.08 2.63 8.93
N MET A 64 -6.15 1.98 9.63
CA MET A 64 -5.11 2.68 10.40
C MET A 64 -4.21 3.52 9.49
N MET A 65 -3.85 3.03 8.30
CA MET A 65 -3.12 3.83 7.30
C MET A 65 -3.89 5.09 6.92
N GLY A 66 -5.21 5.00 6.71
CA GLY A 66 -6.06 6.15 6.43
C GLY A 66 -6.08 7.17 7.56
N LEU A 67 -6.28 6.71 8.79
CA LEU A 67 -6.27 7.56 9.98
C LEU A 67 -4.92 8.26 10.18
N MET A 68 -3.81 7.53 10.05
CA MET A 68 -2.47 8.10 10.21
C MET A 68 -2.09 9.05 9.06
N ALA A 69 -2.58 8.84 7.83
CA ALA A 69 -2.39 9.78 6.74
C ALA A 69 -3.07 11.13 7.04
N LEU A 70 -4.28 11.12 7.62
CA LEU A 70 -4.96 12.35 8.08
C LEU A 70 -4.25 12.98 9.29
N ALA A 71 -3.68 12.18 10.18
CA ALA A 71 -2.95 12.63 11.35
C ALA A 71 -1.48 13.03 11.06
N GLY A 72 -1.00 12.91 9.81
CA GLY A 72 0.40 13.10 9.43
C GLY A 72 1.00 14.43 9.90
N GLY A 73 0.23 15.53 9.85
CA GLY A 73 0.66 16.83 10.37
C GLY A 73 0.90 16.85 11.88
N ALA A 74 0.09 16.13 12.66
CA ALA A 74 0.27 15.98 14.10
C ALA A 74 1.47 15.07 14.42
N ILE A 75 1.61 13.96 13.68
CA ILE A 75 2.74 13.03 13.83
C ILE A 75 4.07 13.76 13.63
N ASN A 76 4.20 14.57 12.57
CA ASN A 76 5.42 15.33 12.27
C ASN A 76 5.74 16.43 13.31
N ARG A 77 4.71 16.92 14.03
CA ARG A 77 4.92 17.88 15.14
C ARG A 77 5.37 17.19 16.42
N LEU A 78 4.82 16.02 16.72
CA LEU A 78 5.04 15.30 17.99
C LEU A 78 6.33 14.46 17.96
N PHE A 79 6.66 13.87 16.83
CA PHE A 79 7.77 12.92 16.71
C PHE A 79 8.85 13.43 15.75
N SER A 80 10.11 13.04 16.03
CA SER A 80 11.19 13.15 15.06
C SER A 80 11.07 12.02 14.02
N GLU A 81 11.67 12.19 12.82
CA GLU A 81 11.74 11.11 11.80
C GLU A 81 12.25 9.81 12.41
N ARG A 82 13.31 9.91 13.22
CA ARG A 82 13.93 8.77 13.90
C ARG A 82 12.96 8.02 14.79
N SER A 83 12.29 8.75 15.69
CA SER A 83 11.38 8.15 16.66
C SER A 83 10.10 7.62 16.03
N ALA A 84 9.54 8.37 15.06
CA ALA A 84 8.35 7.94 14.34
C ALA A 84 8.56 6.59 13.64
N VAL A 85 9.66 6.43 12.89
CA VAL A 85 9.96 5.18 12.18
C VAL A 85 10.34 4.07 13.16
N ALA A 86 11.15 4.35 14.20
CA ALA A 86 11.55 3.33 15.18
C ALA A 86 10.34 2.77 15.94
N LEU A 87 9.47 3.64 16.46
CA LEU A 87 8.23 3.23 17.15
C LEU A 87 7.29 2.47 16.23
N SER A 88 7.25 2.84 14.96
CA SER A 88 6.44 2.15 13.96
C SER A 88 6.95 0.73 13.67
N LEU A 89 8.26 0.56 13.52
CA LEU A 89 8.86 -0.77 13.33
C LEU A 89 8.68 -1.65 14.56
N LEU A 90 8.78 -1.07 15.78
CA LEU A 90 8.44 -1.76 17.00
C LEU A 90 6.96 -2.19 17.02
N ALA A 91 6.04 -1.31 16.63
CA ALA A 91 4.61 -1.64 16.57
C ALA A 91 4.31 -2.75 15.54
N ILE A 92 4.97 -2.72 14.36
CA ILE A 92 4.86 -3.78 13.34
C ILE A 92 5.42 -5.10 13.89
N GLY A 93 6.62 -5.09 14.46
CA GLY A 93 7.27 -6.28 15.01
C GLY A 93 6.50 -6.87 16.19
N LEU A 94 6.05 -6.05 17.14
CA LEU A 94 5.24 -6.47 18.27
C LEU A 94 3.86 -6.98 17.83
N GLY A 95 3.24 -6.32 16.83
CA GLY A 95 2.01 -6.79 16.23
C GLY A 95 2.14 -8.16 15.57
N ALA A 96 3.26 -8.41 14.86
CA ALA A 96 3.56 -9.73 14.32
C ALA A 96 3.83 -10.76 15.42
N LEU A 97 4.67 -10.43 16.41
CA LEU A 97 5.01 -11.31 17.52
C LEU A 97 3.79 -11.66 18.40
N TRP A 98 2.87 -10.70 18.60
CA TRP A 98 1.65 -10.94 19.36
C TRP A 98 0.79 -12.06 18.78
N ARG A 99 0.88 -12.30 17.47
CA ARG A 99 0.17 -13.41 16.81
C ARG A 99 0.62 -14.79 17.26
N GLU A 100 1.87 -14.93 17.76
CA GLU A 100 2.36 -16.17 18.39
C GLU A 100 1.55 -16.51 19.65
N LEU A 101 1.17 -15.51 20.42
CA LEU A 101 0.50 -15.67 21.68
C LEU A 101 -1.03 -15.44 21.61
N ALA A 102 -1.59 -15.29 20.42
CA ALA A 102 -2.99 -14.95 20.23
C ALA A 102 -3.92 -16.16 20.40
N PRO A 103 -4.57 -16.36 21.57
CA PRO A 103 -5.42 -17.52 21.83
C PRO A 103 -6.76 -17.46 21.09
N GLY A 104 -7.08 -16.33 20.44
CA GLY A 104 -8.39 -16.16 19.80
C GLY A 104 -8.47 -14.95 18.88
N SER A 105 -9.66 -14.77 18.31
CA SER A 105 -9.94 -13.76 17.29
C SER A 105 -9.67 -12.32 17.73
N VAL A 106 -10.01 -11.95 18.96
CA VAL A 106 -9.86 -10.57 19.46
C VAL A 106 -8.39 -10.17 19.50
N GLN A 107 -7.51 -11.01 20.07
CA GLN A 107 -6.07 -10.73 20.15
C GLN A 107 -5.45 -10.65 18.75
N LEU A 108 -5.88 -11.50 17.83
CA LEU A 108 -5.44 -11.48 16.45
C LEU A 108 -5.84 -10.18 15.73
N LEU A 109 -7.06 -9.68 15.96
CA LEU A 109 -7.51 -8.39 15.43
C LEU A 109 -6.75 -7.20 16.07
N MET A 110 -6.52 -7.23 17.38
CA MET A 110 -5.75 -6.18 18.06
C MET A 110 -4.30 -6.14 17.57
N SER A 111 -3.69 -7.29 17.26
CA SER A 111 -2.36 -7.35 16.64
C SER A 111 -2.34 -6.67 15.26
N ALA A 112 -3.41 -6.83 14.49
CA ALA A 112 -3.56 -6.19 13.19
C ALA A 112 -3.70 -4.65 13.32
N VAL A 113 -4.43 -4.18 14.35
CA VAL A 113 -4.52 -2.73 14.66
C VAL A 113 -3.14 -2.17 15.03
N LEU A 114 -2.42 -2.84 15.95
CA LEU A 114 -1.09 -2.38 16.40
C LEU A 114 -0.10 -2.30 15.23
N GLY A 115 0.01 -3.35 14.44
CA GLY A 115 0.88 -3.35 13.26
C GLY A 115 0.42 -2.35 12.21
N GLY A 116 -0.89 -2.19 12.02
CA GLY A 116 -1.49 -1.22 11.11
C GLY A 116 -1.20 0.23 11.48
N LEU A 117 -1.18 0.57 12.78
CA LEU A 117 -0.74 1.88 13.26
C LEU A 117 0.71 2.15 12.86
N GLY A 118 1.60 1.19 13.07
CA GLY A 118 3.01 1.32 12.66
C GLY A 118 3.14 1.54 11.15
N ILE A 119 2.45 0.73 10.33
CA ILE A 119 2.43 0.87 8.87
C ILE A 119 1.92 2.26 8.47
N GLY A 120 0.82 2.71 9.08
CA GLY A 120 0.20 4.00 8.79
C GLY A 120 1.11 5.19 9.09
N VAL A 121 1.82 5.17 10.22
CA VAL A 121 2.78 6.22 10.58
C VAL A 121 3.95 6.26 9.58
N ILE A 122 4.55 5.10 9.23
CA ILE A 122 5.62 5.06 8.20
C ILE A 122 5.09 5.62 6.88
N GLN A 123 3.89 5.21 6.45
CA GLN A 123 3.27 5.70 5.21
C GLN A 123 3.10 7.24 5.21
N ALA A 124 2.76 7.82 6.37
CA ALA A 124 2.56 9.26 6.50
C ALA A 124 3.86 10.07 6.50
N VAL A 125 4.94 9.54 7.10
CA VAL A 125 6.21 10.28 7.25
C VAL A 125 7.19 10.04 6.10
N MET A 126 7.12 8.90 5.42
CA MET A 126 8.09 8.48 4.40
C MET A 126 8.27 9.47 3.24
N PRO A 127 7.21 10.06 2.66
CA PRO A 127 7.37 11.05 1.59
C PRO A 127 8.19 12.28 2.04
N GLY A 128 8.04 12.69 3.30
CA GLY A 128 8.82 13.77 3.91
C GLY A 128 10.30 13.42 4.02
N ILE A 129 10.60 12.22 4.52
CA ILE A 129 11.98 11.71 4.64
C ILE A 129 12.64 11.63 3.25
N ILE A 130 11.97 11.08 2.25
CA ILE A 130 12.49 10.99 0.88
C ILE A 130 12.78 12.37 0.32
N LYS A 131 11.85 13.32 0.47
CA LYS A 131 12.01 14.68 -0.01
C LYS A 131 13.16 15.42 0.68
N HIS A 132 13.34 15.21 1.98
CA HIS A 132 14.36 15.92 2.76
C HIS A 132 15.78 15.40 2.48
N HIS A 133 15.93 14.06 2.37
CA HIS A 133 17.26 13.43 2.29
C HIS A 133 17.70 13.04 0.87
N PHE A 134 16.79 13.02 -0.11
CA PHE A 134 17.07 12.56 -1.47
C PHE A 134 16.58 13.51 -2.57
N LEU A 135 16.72 14.82 -2.36
CA LEU A 135 16.24 15.86 -3.31
C LEU A 135 16.65 15.59 -4.76
N ASN A 136 17.94 15.23 -4.99
CA ASN A 136 18.48 15.03 -6.35
C ASN A 136 18.09 13.66 -6.97
N SER A 137 17.57 12.73 -6.17
CA SER A 137 17.19 11.37 -6.60
C SER A 137 15.80 10.98 -6.13
N MET A 138 14.95 11.97 -5.82
CA MET A 138 13.64 11.78 -5.20
C MET A 138 12.76 10.80 -6.00
N ALA A 139 12.72 10.91 -7.32
CA ALA A 139 11.93 10.03 -8.18
C ALA A 139 12.40 8.57 -8.12
N LEU A 140 13.73 8.35 -8.15
CA LEU A 140 14.31 7.02 -8.05
C LEU A 140 14.01 6.38 -6.68
N VAL A 141 14.21 7.13 -5.60
CA VAL A 141 14.00 6.63 -4.23
C VAL A 141 12.51 6.39 -3.96
N ALA A 142 11.61 7.24 -4.47
CA ALA A 142 10.17 7.01 -4.39
C ALA A 142 9.73 5.77 -5.18
N GLY A 143 10.35 5.52 -6.34
CA GLY A 143 10.15 4.29 -7.11
C GLY A 143 10.61 3.05 -6.36
N LEU A 144 11.83 3.09 -5.79
CA LEU A 144 12.36 2.01 -4.95
C LEU A 144 11.50 1.76 -3.70
N TRP A 145 11.03 2.82 -3.07
CA TRP A 145 10.09 2.73 -1.95
C TRP A 145 8.81 1.99 -2.34
N SER A 146 8.18 2.42 -3.45
CA SER A 146 6.96 1.76 -3.94
C SER A 146 7.21 0.30 -4.32
N ALA A 147 8.33 0.01 -4.99
CA ALA A 147 8.72 -1.34 -5.38
C ALA A 147 8.97 -2.24 -4.15
N ALA A 148 9.70 -1.74 -3.14
CA ALA A 148 9.96 -2.47 -1.90
C ALA A 148 8.68 -2.71 -1.10
N LEU A 149 7.79 -1.70 -1.02
CA LEU A 149 6.49 -1.82 -0.37
C LEU A 149 5.67 -2.97 -0.99
N MET A 150 5.57 -3.02 -2.30
CA MET A 150 4.82 -4.04 -3.03
C MET A 150 5.54 -5.39 -2.99
N GLY A 151 6.87 -5.39 -3.14
CA GLY A 151 7.69 -6.61 -3.02
C GLY A 151 7.54 -7.30 -1.67
N GLY A 152 7.50 -6.53 -0.58
CA GLY A 152 7.19 -7.04 0.75
C GLY A 152 5.86 -7.77 0.81
N GLY A 153 4.85 -7.27 0.09
CA GLY A 153 3.56 -7.94 -0.06
C GLY A 153 3.68 -9.32 -0.74
N GLY A 154 4.46 -9.39 -1.82
CA GLY A 154 4.73 -10.68 -2.49
C GLY A 154 5.44 -11.68 -1.58
N LEU A 155 6.44 -11.20 -0.82
CA LEU A 155 7.13 -12.05 0.16
C LEU A 155 6.15 -12.57 1.22
N GLY A 156 5.26 -11.72 1.75
CA GLY A 156 4.23 -12.12 2.71
C GLY A 156 3.32 -13.23 2.19
N ALA A 157 2.86 -13.09 0.96
CA ALA A 157 1.97 -14.05 0.31
C ALA A 157 2.65 -15.39 -0.02
N ALA A 158 3.94 -15.39 -0.35
CA ALA A 158 4.69 -16.59 -0.74
C ALA A 158 5.32 -17.33 0.46
N ILE A 159 6.01 -16.58 1.34
CA ILE A 159 6.80 -17.18 2.43
C ILE A 159 5.90 -17.76 3.51
N THR A 160 4.79 -17.09 3.87
CA THR A 160 3.96 -17.54 4.99
C THR A 160 3.36 -18.94 4.78
N PRO A 161 2.71 -19.25 3.64
CA PRO A 161 2.24 -20.62 3.40
C PRO A 161 3.38 -21.62 3.20
N TRP A 162 4.55 -21.18 2.72
CA TRP A 162 5.74 -22.03 2.65
C TRP A 162 6.24 -22.42 4.04
N LEU A 163 6.29 -21.49 5.00
CA LEU A 163 6.64 -21.80 6.40
C LEU A 163 5.73 -22.88 6.98
N MET A 164 4.43 -22.82 6.72
CA MET A 164 3.50 -23.86 7.14
C MET A 164 3.80 -25.22 6.49
N SER A 165 4.23 -25.24 5.24
CA SER A 165 4.54 -26.48 4.55
C SER A 165 5.78 -27.20 5.09
N ILE A 166 6.69 -26.49 5.73
CA ILE A 166 7.90 -27.04 6.38
C ILE A 166 7.72 -27.32 7.87
N GLY A 167 6.47 -27.28 8.37
CA GLY A 167 6.12 -27.73 9.71
C GLY A 167 5.84 -26.64 10.75
N HIS A 168 5.87 -25.35 10.37
CA HIS A 168 5.42 -24.29 11.26
C HIS A 168 3.89 -24.29 11.37
N ASP A 169 3.37 -23.95 12.55
CA ASP A 169 1.95 -23.66 12.72
C ASP A 169 1.63 -22.23 12.22
N TRP A 170 0.36 -21.88 12.17
CA TRP A 170 -0.05 -20.58 11.65
C TRP A 170 0.36 -19.41 12.58
N HIS A 171 0.51 -19.65 13.90
CA HIS A 171 0.97 -18.64 14.85
C HIS A 171 2.42 -18.25 14.55
N SER A 172 3.31 -19.25 14.54
CA SER A 172 4.74 -19.04 14.27
C SER A 172 5.00 -18.55 12.84
N ALA A 173 4.22 -19.00 11.85
CA ALA A 173 4.33 -18.52 10.47
C ALA A 173 3.98 -17.03 10.35
N LEU A 174 2.99 -16.52 11.10
CA LEU A 174 2.64 -15.10 11.15
C LEU A 174 3.60 -14.29 12.02
N ALA A 175 4.05 -14.84 13.15
CA ALA A 175 4.99 -14.18 14.05
C ALA A 175 6.40 -14.05 13.44
N TRP A 176 6.77 -14.89 12.48
CA TRP A 176 8.04 -14.85 11.77
C TRP A 176 8.36 -13.47 11.20
N TRP A 177 7.31 -12.71 10.81
CA TRP A 177 7.46 -11.35 10.27
C TRP A 177 7.95 -10.31 11.28
N ALA A 178 8.08 -10.67 12.56
CA ALA A 178 8.76 -9.86 13.56
C ALA A 178 10.29 -9.78 13.30
N LEU A 179 10.90 -10.84 12.73
CA LEU A 179 12.34 -10.87 12.45
C LEU A 179 12.77 -9.82 11.42
N PRO A 180 12.16 -9.73 10.22
CA PRO A 180 12.46 -8.65 9.28
C PRO A 180 12.22 -7.25 9.87
N ALA A 181 11.19 -7.07 10.71
CA ALA A 181 10.94 -5.79 11.38
C ALA A 181 12.06 -5.43 12.36
N LEU A 182 12.58 -6.40 13.12
CA LEU A 182 13.74 -6.21 13.98
C LEU A 182 15.01 -5.87 13.16
N VAL A 183 15.25 -6.57 12.06
CA VAL A 183 16.39 -6.28 11.17
C VAL A 183 16.28 -4.86 10.62
N ALA A 184 15.10 -4.42 10.18
CA ALA A 184 14.88 -3.07 9.70
C ALA A 184 15.10 -2.03 10.82
N LEU A 185 14.67 -2.30 12.04
CA LEU A 185 14.89 -1.44 13.21
C LEU A 185 16.38 -1.31 13.55
N LEU A 186 17.11 -2.43 13.56
CA LEU A 186 18.56 -2.44 13.81
C LEU A 186 19.33 -1.69 12.70
N ALA A 187 18.91 -1.81 11.45
CA ALA A 187 19.50 -1.05 10.35
C ALA A 187 19.17 0.44 10.43
N TRP A 188 17.94 0.80 10.86
CA TRP A 188 17.50 2.18 11.02
C TRP A 188 18.20 2.93 12.15
N TRP A 189 18.45 2.24 13.27
CA TRP A 189 18.93 2.86 14.51
C TRP A 189 20.25 3.65 14.36
N PRO A 190 21.33 3.10 13.76
CA PRO A 190 22.58 3.84 13.58
C PRO A 190 22.48 4.94 12.52
N VAL A 191 21.76 4.68 11.44
CA VAL A 191 21.68 5.56 10.27
C VAL A 191 20.85 6.81 10.57
N SER A 192 19.87 6.69 11.47
CA SER A 192 18.96 7.77 11.84
C SER A 192 19.50 8.73 12.91
N ARG A 193 20.72 8.50 13.43
CA ARG A 193 21.29 9.33 14.53
C ARG A 193 21.45 10.82 14.20
N GLY A 194 21.61 11.17 12.94
CA GLY A 194 21.77 12.56 12.47
C GLY A 194 20.49 13.17 11.87
N LEU A 195 19.37 12.45 11.89
CA LEU A 195 18.14 12.95 11.28
C LEU A 195 17.43 13.92 12.21
N SER A 196 17.21 15.14 11.72
CA SER A 196 16.52 16.21 12.44
C SER A 196 14.99 15.98 12.44
N ARG A 197 14.29 16.76 13.27
CA ARG A 197 12.82 16.84 13.17
C ARG A 197 12.45 17.35 11.78
N LEU A 198 11.47 16.70 11.14
CA LEU A 198 10.80 17.30 9.98
C LEU A 198 10.30 18.69 10.42
N SER A 199 10.81 19.73 9.80
CA SER A 199 10.25 21.06 10.01
C SER A 199 8.77 20.97 9.68
N ALA A 200 7.91 21.28 10.65
CA ALA A 200 6.48 21.39 10.40
C ALA A 200 6.34 22.32 9.19
N VAL A 201 5.85 21.78 8.07
CA VAL A 201 5.55 22.60 6.89
C VAL A 201 4.66 23.71 7.39
N GLY A 202 5.18 24.96 7.30
CA GLY A 202 4.55 26.12 7.91
C GLY A 202 3.05 26.13 7.68
N GLU A 203 2.30 26.59 8.66
CA GLU A 203 0.83 26.74 8.62
C GLU A 203 0.40 27.74 7.54
N ASN A 204 0.76 27.50 6.29
CA ASN A 204 0.12 28.19 5.19
C ASN A 204 -1.33 27.69 5.12
N ARG A 205 -2.25 28.56 5.54
CA ARG A 205 -3.69 28.40 5.45
C ARG A 205 -4.08 28.29 3.96
N GLY A 206 -3.87 27.12 3.37
CA GLY A 206 -4.40 26.83 2.05
C GLY A 206 -5.90 26.50 2.11
N PRO A 207 -6.55 26.34 0.96
CA PRO A 207 -7.99 26.11 0.89
C PRO A 207 -8.41 24.91 1.75
N SER A 208 -9.60 25.02 2.36
CA SER A 208 -10.18 23.95 3.18
C SER A 208 -10.52 22.75 2.30
N LEU A 209 -9.74 21.67 2.40
CA LEU A 209 -9.93 20.45 1.62
C LEU A 209 -11.24 19.74 1.99
N LEU A 210 -11.70 19.88 3.24
CA LEU A 210 -12.96 19.28 3.71
C LEU A 210 -14.19 19.81 2.98
N ARG A 211 -14.16 21.05 2.50
CA ARG A 211 -15.26 21.67 1.75
C ARG A 211 -15.12 21.56 0.24
N ASN A 212 -13.98 21.07 -0.23
CA ASN A 212 -13.69 21.01 -1.66
C ASN A 212 -14.13 19.68 -2.27
N ARG A 213 -15.13 19.73 -3.18
CA ARG A 213 -15.68 18.56 -3.86
C ARG A 213 -14.65 17.78 -4.67
N ARG A 214 -13.63 18.47 -5.22
CA ARG A 214 -12.58 17.84 -6.02
C ARG A 214 -11.63 17.02 -5.14
N ALA A 215 -11.33 17.50 -3.92
CA ALA A 215 -10.52 16.75 -2.96
C ALA A 215 -11.20 15.42 -2.56
N TRP A 216 -12.51 15.46 -2.31
CA TRP A 216 -13.30 14.25 -2.05
C TRP A 216 -13.36 13.30 -3.24
N LEU A 217 -13.51 13.84 -4.47
CA LEU A 217 -13.50 13.03 -5.70
C LEU A 217 -12.16 12.31 -5.88
N LEU A 218 -11.03 13.00 -5.63
CA LEU A 218 -9.69 12.38 -5.67
C LEU A 218 -9.55 11.31 -4.58
N GLY A 219 -10.03 11.57 -3.37
CA GLY A 219 -10.05 10.60 -2.28
C GLY A 219 -10.88 9.36 -2.60
N ALA A 220 -12.09 9.54 -3.12
CA ALA A 220 -12.96 8.44 -3.53
C ALA A 220 -12.36 7.64 -4.70
N TYR A 221 -11.82 8.33 -5.71
CA TYR A 221 -11.17 7.71 -6.87
C TYR A 221 -9.98 6.84 -6.44
N PHE A 222 -9.08 7.39 -5.62
CA PHE A 222 -7.96 6.65 -5.05
C PHE A 222 -8.43 5.48 -4.18
N GLY A 223 -9.46 5.70 -3.36
CA GLY A 223 -10.01 4.71 -2.46
C GLY A 223 -10.66 3.53 -3.19
N LEU A 224 -11.43 3.76 -4.24
CA LEU A 224 -12.06 2.69 -5.01
C LEU A 224 -11.03 1.87 -5.80
N ILE A 225 -9.97 2.49 -6.35
CA ILE A 225 -8.86 1.76 -6.98
C ILE A 225 -8.18 0.85 -5.95
N ASN A 226 -7.83 1.41 -4.79
CA ASN A 226 -7.17 0.64 -3.73
C ASN A 226 -8.12 -0.33 -3.03
N GLY A 227 -9.42 -0.12 -3.09
CA GLY A 227 -10.44 -1.06 -2.63
C GLY A 227 -10.37 -2.39 -3.40
N GLY A 228 -10.30 -2.32 -4.73
CA GLY A 228 -10.06 -3.52 -5.55
C GLY A 228 -8.75 -4.24 -5.18
N TYR A 229 -7.68 -3.47 -4.91
CA TYR A 229 -6.41 -4.03 -4.45
C TYR A 229 -6.53 -4.73 -3.09
N THR A 230 -7.14 -4.10 -2.09
CA THR A 230 -7.27 -4.68 -0.75
C THR A 230 -8.18 -5.90 -0.73
N SER A 231 -9.23 -5.93 -1.56
CA SER A 231 -10.08 -7.11 -1.76
C SER A 231 -9.32 -8.25 -2.42
N LEU A 232 -8.50 -7.99 -3.46
CA LEU A 232 -7.65 -9.02 -4.06
C LEU A 232 -6.62 -9.58 -3.07
N ILE A 233 -6.00 -8.74 -2.23
CA ILE A 233 -5.08 -9.23 -1.18
C ILE A 233 -5.79 -10.19 -0.22
N ALA A 234 -6.98 -9.82 0.21
CA ALA A 234 -7.73 -10.62 1.19
C ALA A 234 -8.29 -11.91 0.58
N TRP A 235 -8.82 -11.82 -0.64
CA TRP A 235 -9.73 -12.82 -1.16
C TRP A 235 -9.23 -13.59 -2.38
N LEU A 236 -8.15 -13.16 -3.06
CA LEU A 236 -7.61 -13.91 -4.19
C LEU A 236 -7.12 -15.31 -3.82
N PRO A 237 -6.32 -15.53 -2.75
CA PRO A 237 -5.96 -16.88 -2.35
C PRO A 237 -7.16 -17.72 -1.89
N PRO A 238 -8.07 -17.24 -1.02
CA PRO A 238 -9.28 -17.99 -0.65
C PRO A 238 -10.18 -18.36 -1.84
N TYR A 239 -10.25 -17.48 -2.85
CA TYR A 239 -10.99 -17.74 -4.08
C TYR A 239 -10.43 -18.95 -4.83
N TYR A 240 -9.11 -19.00 -5.05
CA TYR A 240 -8.48 -20.12 -5.71
C TYR A 240 -8.49 -21.39 -4.86
N MET A 241 -8.41 -21.28 -3.53
CA MET A 241 -8.60 -22.43 -2.63
C MET A 241 -10.03 -22.98 -2.72
N GLN A 242 -11.05 -22.14 -2.90
CA GLN A 242 -12.43 -22.59 -3.17
C GLN A 242 -12.54 -23.34 -4.52
N LEU A 243 -11.68 -23.00 -5.50
CA LEU A 243 -11.57 -23.71 -6.78
C LEU A 243 -10.70 -24.98 -6.72
N GLY A 244 -10.27 -25.40 -5.52
CA GLY A 244 -9.51 -26.63 -5.28
C GLY A 244 -7.99 -26.47 -5.29
N TRP A 245 -7.47 -25.25 -5.31
CA TRP A 245 -6.02 -25.00 -5.29
C TRP A 245 -5.44 -25.15 -3.88
N GLN A 246 -4.18 -25.59 -3.82
CA GLN A 246 -3.44 -25.62 -2.55
C GLN A 246 -3.10 -24.22 -2.06
N PRO A 247 -3.00 -23.99 -0.72
CA PRO A 247 -2.67 -22.68 -0.15
C PRO A 247 -1.40 -22.05 -0.70
N GLN A 248 -0.34 -22.83 -0.93
CA GLN A 248 0.92 -22.37 -1.51
C GLN A 248 0.76 -21.87 -2.94
N ALA A 249 0.07 -22.63 -3.79
CA ALA A 249 -0.17 -22.23 -5.17
C ALA A 249 -1.03 -20.96 -5.23
N SER A 250 -2.04 -20.83 -4.36
CA SER A 250 -2.89 -19.65 -4.24
C SER A 250 -2.11 -18.43 -3.75
N GLY A 251 -1.22 -18.61 -2.76
CA GLY A 251 -0.30 -17.57 -2.28
C GLY A 251 0.69 -17.13 -3.36
N SER A 252 1.17 -18.05 -4.20
CA SER A 252 2.06 -17.75 -5.32
C SER A 252 1.38 -16.89 -6.38
N LEU A 253 0.07 -17.07 -6.63
CA LEU A 253 -0.69 -16.17 -7.50
C LEU A 253 -0.76 -14.74 -6.94
N LEU A 254 -0.98 -14.59 -5.63
CA LEU A 254 -0.94 -13.29 -5.00
C LEU A 254 0.46 -12.67 -5.05
N ALA A 255 1.52 -13.47 -4.87
CA ALA A 255 2.90 -13.01 -5.04
C ALA A 255 3.17 -12.55 -6.48
N LEU A 256 2.67 -13.27 -7.50
CA LEU A 256 2.79 -12.88 -8.90
C LEU A 256 2.03 -11.58 -9.19
N MET A 257 0.84 -11.39 -8.61
CA MET A 257 0.11 -10.12 -8.70
C MET A 257 0.94 -8.97 -8.13
N THR A 258 1.57 -9.15 -6.98
CA THR A 258 2.41 -8.10 -6.37
C THR A 258 3.69 -7.86 -7.16
N PHE A 259 4.26 -8.87 -7.82
CA PHE A 259 5.33 -8.67 -8.79
C PHE A 259 4.88 -7.78 -9.96
N GLY A 260 3.70 -8.06 -10.54
CA GLY A 260 3.07 -7.18 -11.53
C GLY A 260 2.92 -5.75 -11.03
N GLN A 261 2.53 -5.57 -9.77
CA GLN A 261 2.43 -4.24 -9.15
C GLN A 261 3.78 -3.51 -9.09
N VAL A 262 4.86 -4.20 -8.73
CA VAL A 262 6.21 -3.62 -8.73
C VAL A 262 6.57 -3.10 -10.13
N VAL A 263 6.35 -3.93 -11.14
CA VAL A 263 6.62 -3.56 -12.55
C VAL A 263 5.73 -2.39 -12.98
N GLY A 264 4.43 -2.46 -12.70
CA GLY A 264 3.48 -1.41 -13.04
C GLY A 264 3.79 -0.07 -12.37
N ALA A 265 4.19 -0.10 -11.08
CA ALA A 265 4.54 1.09 -10.31
C ALA A 265 5.80 1.79 -10.82
N LEU A 266 6.71 1.07 -11.43
CA LEU A 266 7.92 1.64 -12.05
C LEU A 266 7.66 2.07 -13.48
N LEU A 267 6.98 1.23 -14.28
CA LEU A 267 6.82 1.42 -15.71
C LEU A 267 5.82 2.53 -16.05
N LEU A 268 4.59 2.48 -15.50
CA LEU A 268 3.54 3.41 -15.92
C LEU A 268 3.85 4.88 -15.59
N PRO A 269 4.38 5.23 -14.39
CA PRO A 269 4.81 6.60 -14.13
C PRO A 269 6.01 7.04 -14.99
N ALA A 270 6.92 6.13 -15.35
CA ALA A 270 8.04 6.44 -16.23
C ALA A 270 7.57 6.83 -17.65
N LEU A 271 6.43 6.32 -18.08
CA LEU A 271 5.80 6.68 -19.35
C LEU A 271 5.02 8.01 -19.27
N ALA A 272 4.85 8.59 -18.07
CA ALA A 272 4.06 9.80 -17.82
C ALA A 272 4.81 11.08 -18.24
N ARG A 273 5.16 11.20 -19.52
CA ARG A 273 5.90 12.34 -20.08
C ARG A 273 5.03 13.61 -20.26
N ASN A 274 3.73 13.45 -20.47
CA ASN A 274 2.79 14.54 -20.71
C ASN A 274 2.10 14.96 -19.41
N HIS A 275 1.62 16.22 -19.34
CA HIS A 275 0.82 16.71 -18.20
C HIS A 275 -0.56 16.05 -18.07
N ASP A 276 -1.08 15.42 -19.12
CA ASP A 276 -2.32 14.68 -19.07
C ASP A 276 -2.10 13.25 -18.57
N ARG A 277 -2.56 12.98 -17.36
CA ARG A 277 -2.42 11.66 -16.71
C ARG A 277 -3.50 10.67 -17.10
N ARG A 278 -4.59 11.13 -17.76
CA ARG A 278 -5.75 10.30 -18.09
C ARG A 278 -5.43 9.08 -18.94
N PRO A 279 -4.63 9.15 -20.03
CA PRO A 279 -4.36 7.97 -20.85
C PRO A 279 -3.70 6.82 -20.07
N LEU A 280 -2.76 7.14 -19.18
CA LEU A 280 -2.08 6.14 -18.35
C LEU A 280 -2.98 5.60 -17.23
N LEU A 281 -3.83 6.45 -16.63
CA LEU A 281 -4.83 6.00 -15.68
C LEU A 281 -5.87 5.10 -16.34
N LEU A 282 -6.33 5.44 -17.54
CA LEU A 282 -7.24 4.60 -18.32
C LEU A 282 -6.60 3.25 -18.66
N LEU A 283 -5.34 3.25 -19.10
CA LEU A 283 -4.59 2.00 -19.35
C LEU A 283 -4.52 1.13 -18.07
N ALA A 284 -4.18 1.73 -16.94
CA ALA A 284 -4.10 1.03 -15.66
C ALA A 284 -5.47 0.46 -15.23
N LEU A 285 -6.55 1.21 -15.42
CA LEU A 285 -7.91 0.75 -15.12
C LEU A 285 -8.38 -0.34 -16.10
N MET A 286 -8.06 -0.23 -17.38
CA MET A 286 -8.37 -1.28 -18.37
C MET A 286 -7.67 -2.60 -18.02
N MET A 287 -6.40 -2.54 -17.59
CA MET A 287 -5.69 -3.73 -17.10
C MET A 287 -6.41 -4.36 -15.89
N GLN A 288 -6.86 -3.55 -14.92
CA GLN A 288 -7.64 -4.05 -13.78
C GLN A 288 -8.95 -4.68 -14.23
N LEU A 289 -9.67 -4.04 -15.15
CA LEU A 289 -10.93 -4.55 -15.68
C LEU A 289 -10.75 -5.90 -16.38
N ILE A 290 -9.74 -6.01 -17.23
CA ILE A 290 -9.40 -7.28 -17.92
C ILE A 290 -9.10 -8.38 -16.89
N GLY A 291 -8.35 -8.06 -15.84
CA GLY A 291 -8.06 -9.01 -14.77
C GLY A 291 -9.32 -9.47 -14.03
N PHE A 292 -10.21 -8.55 -13.63
CA PHE A 292 -11.48 -8.94 -12.99
C PHE A 292 -12.37 -9.76 -13.91
N ILE A 293 -12.48 -9.40 -15.19
CA ILE A 293 -13.22 -10.20 -16.20
C ILE A 293 -12.64 -11.61 -16.32
N GLY A 294 -11.30 -11.74 -16.35
CA GLY A 294 -10.63 -13.03 -16.37
C GLY A 294 -10.92 -13.88 -15.13
N LEU A 295 -10.91 -13.27 -13.94
CA LEU A 295 -11.26 -13.94 -12.68
C LEU A 295 -12.73 -14.39 -12.63
N ILE A 296 -13.64 -13.65 -13.26
CA ILE A 296 -15.07 -13.98 -13.29
C ILE A 296 -15.34 -15.15 -14.25
N TYR A 297 -14.85 -15.06 -15.48
CA TYR A 297 -15.28 -15.96 -16.57
C TYR A 297 -14.29 -17.10 -16.88
N LEU A 298 -12.99 -16.88 -16.64
CA LEU A 298 -11.92 -17.80 -17.04
C LEU A 298 -10.88 -18.01 -15.92
N PRO A 299 -11.32 -18.23 -14.65
CA PRO A 299 -10.38 -18.22 -13.52
C PRO A 299 -9.29 -19.30 -13.60
N GLN A 300 -9.61 -20.47 -14.18
CA GLN A 300 -8.69 -21.62 -14.24
C GLN A 300 -7.92 -21.72 -15.56
N THR A 301 -8.32 -20.99 -16.60
CA THR A 301 -7.71 -21.12 -17.93
C THR A 301 -6.31 -20.48 -17.97
N LEU A 302 -6.17 -19.26 -17.49
CA LEU A 302 -4.90 -18.52 -17.48
C LEU A 302 -4.77 -17.69 -16.18
N PRO A 303 -4.82 -18.33 -14.99
CA PRO A 303 -4.89 -17.62 -13.71
C PRO A 303 -3.72 -16.65 -13.50
N TRP A 304 -2.51 -17.04 -13.88
CA TRP A 304 -1.32 -16.22 -13.82
C TRP A 304 -1.40 -14.94 -14.67
N LEU A 305 -2.09 -15.01 -15.84
CA LEU A 305 -2.25 -13.84 -16.73
C LEU A 305 -3.18 -12.81 -16.08
N TRP A 306 -4.33 -13.25 -15.54
CA TRP A 306 -5.30 -12.35 -14.95
C TRP A 306 -4.74 -11.61 -13.75
N VAL A 307 -4.03 -12.33 -12.87
CA VAL A 307 -3.41 -11.70 -11.68
C VAL A 307 -2.24 -10.79 -12.05
N LEU A 308 -1.45 -11.16 -13.04
CA LEU A 308 -0.33 -10.32 -13.52
C LEU A 308 -0.83 -9.01 -14.14
N VAL A 309 -1.82 -9.09 -15.03
CA VAL A 309 -2.42 -7.92 -15.69
C VAL A 309 -3.10 -7.01 -14.67
N SER A 310 -3.87 -7.57 -13.73
CA SER A 310 -4.44 -6.80 -12.62
C SER A 310 -3.34 -6.11 -11.80
N GLY A 311 -2.28 -6.84 -11.49
CA GLY A 311 -1.14 -6.33 -10.74
C GLY A 311 -0.47 -5.14 -11.42
N LEU A 312 -0.18 -5.25 -12.72
CA LEU A 312 0.38 -4.15 -13.54
C LEU A 312 -0.48 -2.89 -13.46
N GLY A 313 -1.80 -3.05 -13.64
CA GLY A 313 -2.75 -1.94 -13.56
C GLY A 313 -2.80 -1.29 -12.17
N LEU A 314 -2.95 -2.11 -11.12
CA LEU A 314 -3.01 -1.64 -9.73
C LEU A 314 -1.72 -0.94 -9.30
N GLY A 315 -0.56 -1.54 -9.66
CA GLY A 315 0.74 -0.98 -9.35
C GLY A 315 0.97 0.39 -9.96
N GLY A 316 0.60 0.56 -11.23
CA GLY A 316 0.75 1.84 -11.92
C GLY A 316 -0.26 2.90 -11.48
N ALA A 317 -1.49 2.49 -11.17
CA ALA A 317 -2.54 3.42 -10.77
C ALA A 317 -2.21 4.15 -9.46
N PHE A 318 -1.59 3.46 -8.48
CA PHE A 318 -1.24 4.04 -7.19
C PHE A 318 -0.36 5.30 -7.32
N PRO A 319 0.85 5.24 -7.88
CA PRO A 319 1.70 6.42 -8.03
C PRO A 319 1.11 7.45 -9.01
N LEU A 320 0.39 7.03 -10.05
CA LEU A 320 -0.28 7.96 -10.97
C LEU A 320 -1.35 8.81 -10.27
N CYS A 321 -2.09 8.25 -9.32
CA CYS A 321 -3.04 9.02 -8.49
C CYS A 321 -2.32 10.04 -7.61
N LEU A 322 -1.14 9.71 -7.06
CA LEU A 322 -0.34 10.67 -6.28
C LEU A 322 0.12 11.83 -7.16
N VAL A 323 0.65 11.53 -8.35
CA VAL A 323 1.06 12.54 -9.33
C VAL A 323 -0.14 13.40 -9.75
N LEU A 324 -1.28 12.77 -10.05
CA LEU A 324 -2.51 13.48 -10.38
C LEU A 324 -2.90 14.48 -9.28
N ALA A 325 -2.84 14.10 -8.00
CA ALA A 325 -3.16 15.00 -6.89
C ALA A 325 -2.13 16.14 -6.78
N LEU A 326 -0.83 15.85 -6.96
CA LEU A 326 0.23 16.86 -6.97
C LEU A 326 0.06 17.87 -8.09
N ASP A 327 -0.36 17.44 -9.28
CA ASP A 327 -0.56 18.30 -10.46
C ASP A 327 -1.74 19.31 -10.28
N HIS A 328 -2.63 19.11 -9.30
CA HIS A 328 -3.76 20.00 -9.06
C HIS A 328 -3.38 21.33 -8.40
N LEU A 329 -2.28 21.37 -7.63
CA LEU A 329 -1.89 22.55 -6.84
C LEU A 329 -0.42 22.89 -7.06
N HIS A 330 -0.13 24.16 -7.39
CA HIS A 330 1.24 24.63 -7.66
C HIS A 330 2.11 24.73 -6.41
N GLN A 331 1.50 25.08 -5.26
CA GLN A 331 2.23 25.23 -4.01
C GLN A 331 2.56 23.84 -3.44
N PRO A 332 3.85 23.47 -3.25
CA PRO A 332 4.25 22.14 -2.78
C PRO A 332 3.61 21.72 -1.45
N ALA A 333 3.46 22.69 -0.52
CA ALA A 333 2.83 22.44 0.78
C ALA A 333 1.33 22.12 0.66
N ALA A 334 0.59 22.85 -0.20
CA ALA A 334 -0.82 22.60 -0.46
C ALA A 334 -1.03 21.29 -1.21
N ALA A 335 -0.20 21.01 -2.21
CA ALA A 335 -0.21 19.75 -2.95
C ALA A 335 0.05 18.55 -2.02
N GLY A 336 1.03 18.64 -1.12
CA GLY A 336 1.30 17.61 -0.12
C GLY A 336 0.12 17.37 0.83
N ARG A 337 -0.59 18.43 1.26
CA ARG A 337 -1.82 18.27 2.07
C ARG A 337 -2.94 17.61 1.28
N LEU A 338 -3.09 17.93 -0.01
CA LEU A 338 -4.08 17.29 -0.87
C LEU A 338 -3.79 15.79 -1.04
N VAL A 339 -2.52 15.41 -1.23
CA VAL A 339 -2.11 14.00 -1.29
C VAL A 339 -2.41 13.28 0.03
N ALA A 340 -2.08 13.88 1.17
CA ALA A 340 -2.37 13.31 2.49
C ALA A 340 -3.88 13.14 2.72
N PHE A 341 -4.68 14.13 2.33
CA PHE A 341 -6.15 14.06 2.40
C PHE A 341 -6.70 12.96 1.48
N MET A 342 -6.26 12.92 0.22
CA MET A 342 -6.64 11.89 -0.75
C MET A 342 -6.30 10.49 -0.25
N GLN A 343 -5.10 10.27 0.27
CA GLN A 343 -4.69 8.98 0.84
C GLN A 343 -5.48 8.64 2.10
N GLY A 344 -5.72 9.62 2.98
CA GLY A 344 -6.49 9.42 4.19
C GLY A 344 -7.91 8.94 3.90
N VAL A 345 -8.66 9.71 3.14
CA VAL A 345 -10.02 9.34 2.70
C VAL A 345 -10.01 8.03 1.92
N GLY A 346 -9.04 7.89 1.00
CA GLY A 346 -8.97 6.72 0.14
C GLY A 346 -8.65 5.44 0.88
N PHE A 347 -7.71 5.44 1.83
CA PHE A 347 -7.43 4.24 2.63
C PHE A 347 -8.56 3.89 3.60
N LEU A 348 -9.31 4.88 4.10
CA LEU A 348 -10.53 4.59 4.86
C LEU A 348 -11.58 3.87 4.00
N LEU A 349 -11.79 4.31 2.75
CA LEU A 349 -12.68 3.62 1.82
C LEU A 349 -12.13 2.23 1.45
N ALA A 350 -10.85 2.14 1.09
CA ALA A 350 -10.20 0.89 0.71
C ALA A 350 -10.17 -0.14 1.85
N GLY A 351 -10.08 0.31 3.10
CA GLY A 351 -10.09 -0.56 4.28
C GLY A 351 -11.45 -1.21 4.55
N VAL A 352 -12.54 -0.52 4.21
CA VAL A 352 -13.90 -1.08 4.35
C VAL A 352 -14.18 -2.14 3.28
N THR A 353 -13.55 -2.06 2.11
CA THR A 353 -13.86 -2.91 0.96
C THR A 353 -13.68 -4.41 1.22
N PRO A 354 -12.56 -4.92 1.78
CA PRO A 354 -12.41 -6.34 2.07
C PRO A 354 -13.45 -6.88 3.05
N TYR A 355 -13.90 -6.04 3.99
CA TYR A 355 -14.96 -6.41 4.93
C TYR A 355 -16.30 -6.59 4.21
N LEU A 356 -16.66 -5.64 3.32
CA LEU A 356 -17.87 -5.77 2.50
C LEU A 356 -17.80 -6.98 1.59
N SER A 357 -16.66 -7.26 0.97
CA SER A 357 -16.40 -8.46 0.16
C SER A 357 -16.60 -9.73 0.99
N GLY A 358 -16.13 -9.75 2.24
CA GLY A 358 -16.35 -10.87 3.17
C GLY A 358 -17.81 -11.10 3.52
N LEU A 359 -18.57 -10.03 3.77
CA LEU A 359 -20.03 -10.13 3.98
C LEU A 359 -20.76 -10.63 2.73
N LEU A 360 -20.36 -10.13 1.55
CA LEU A 360 -20.90 -10.64 0.28
C LEU A 360 -20.61 -12.13 0.09
N ARG A 361 -19.42 -12.58 0.46
CA ARG A 361 -19.05 -14.00 0.44
C ARG A 361 -19.89 -14.83 1.41
N ASP A 362 -20.12 -14.34 2.63
CA ASP A 362 -20.97 -15.02 3.62
C ASP A 362 -22.43 -15.15 3.09
N TYR A 363 -22.92 -14.13 2.36
CA TYR A 363 -24.26 -14.09 1.79
C TYR A 363 -24.41 -14.94 0.51
N SER A 364 -23.49 -14.78 -0.46
CA SER A 364 -23.59 -15.34 -1.81
C SER A 364 -23.03 -16.76 -1.95
N GLY A 365 -22.26 -17.22 -0.95
CA GLY A 365 -21.57 -18.52 -1.00
C GLY A 365 -20.32 -18.55 -1.90
N GLY A 366 -19.97 -17.43 -2.58
CA GLY A 366 -18.85 -17.36 -3.51
C GLY A 366 -18.24 -15.96 -3.63
N PHE A 367 -17.16 -15.84 -4.40
CA PHE A 367 -16.46 -14.57 -4.61
C PHE A 367 -16.80 -13.89 -5.95
N VAL A 368 -17.52 -14.57 -6.85
CA VAL A 368 -17.80 -14.07 -8.21
C VAL A 368 -18.58 -12.75 -8.17
N LEU A 369 -19.58 -12.66 -7.27
CA LEU A 369 -20.37 -11.42 -7.11
C LEU A 369 -19.47 -10.25 -6.69
N ASP A 370 -18.50 -10.47 -5.83
CA ASP A 370 -17.55 -9.45 -5.40
C ASP A 370 -16.68 -8.97 -6.57
N TRP A 371 -16.17 -9.91 -7.37
CA TRP A 371 -15.38 -9.54 -8.59
C TRP A 371 -16.22 -8.78 -9.61
N GLN A 372 -17.52 -9.11 -9.75
CA GLN A 372 -18.44 -8.36 -10.63
C GLN A 372 -18.65 -6.93 -10.14
N ILE A 373 -18.82 -6.73 -8.83
CA ILE A 373 -18.93 -5.40 -8.24
C ILE A 373 -17.65 -4.60 -8.47
N HIS A 374 -16.49 -5.19 -8.25
CA HIS A 374 -15.21 -4.53 -8.53
C HIS A 374 -15.03 -4.19 -10.01
N ALA A 375 -15.40 -5.07 -10.93
CA ALA A 375 -15.38 -4.79 -12.37
C ALA A 375 -16.28 -3.59 -12.71
N LEU A 376 -17.50 -3.53 -12.16
CA LEU A 376 -18.42 -2.40 -12.33
C LEU A 376 -17.83 -1.09 -11.76
N LEU A 377 -17.23 -1.15 -10.57
CA LEU A 377 -16.56 0.02 -9.97
C LEU A 377 -15.40 0.52 -10.85
N VAL A 378 -14.64 -0.38 -11.48
CA VAL A 378 -13.58 0.01 -12.43
C VAL A 378 -14.17 0.72 -13.66
N VAL A 379 -15.32 0.27 -14.18
CA VAL A 379 -16.02 0.97 -15.27
C VAL A 379 -16.44 2.37 -14.85
N VAL A 380 -16.97 2.52 -13.63
CA VAL A 380 -17.29 3.86 -13.07
C VAL A 380 -16.04 4.73 -12.94
N LEU A 381 -14.92 4.16 -12.50
CA LEU A 381 -13.64 4.88 -12.40
C LEU A 381 -13.12 5.34 -13.76
N ILE A 382 -13.26 4.52 -14.81
CA ILE A 382 -12.96 4.90 -16.20
C ILE A 382 -13.77 6.13 -16.60
N ALA A 383 -15.06 6.15 -16.30
CA ALA A 383 -15.91 7.31 -16.58
C ALA A 383 -15.51 8.56 -15.77
N ILE A 384 -15.14 8.38 -14.49
CA ILE A 384 -14.65 9.48 -13.64
C ILE A 384 -13.32 10.04 -14.15
N THR A 385 -12.44 9.22 -14.71
CA THR A 385 -11.13 9.63 -15.21
C THR A 385 -11.21 10.77 -16.22
N TRP A 386 -12.25 10.83 -17.03
CA TRP A 386 -12.47 11.92 -18.00
C TRP A 386 -12.64 13.29 -17.33
N ARG A 387 -13.06 13.35 -16.08
CA ARG A 387 -13.18 14.59 -15.31
C ARG A 387 -11.82 15.18 -14.88
N PHE A 388 -10.74 14.41 -14.98
CA PHE A 388 -9.39 14.85 -14.59
C PHE A 388 -8.62 15.48 -15.74
N HIS A 389 -9.30 16.31 -16.54
CA HIS A 389 -8.66 17.08 -17.61
C HIS A 389 -7.75 18.17 -17.00
N PRO A 390 -6.49 18.35 -17.46
CA PRO A 390 -5.54 19.32 -16.90
C PRO A 390 -6.08 20.75 -16.78
N HIS A 391 -6.87 21.22 -17.77
CA HIS A 391 -7.49 22.55 -17.70
C HIS A 391 -8.49 22.75 -16.54
N SER A 392 -8.97 21.64 -15.95
CA SER A 392 -9.91 21.72 -14.81
C SER A 392 -9.22 21.87 -13.46
N TYR A 393 -7.89 21.65 -13.36
CA TYR A 393 -7.18 21.58 -12.08
C TYR A 393 -7.25 22.91 -11.32
N ARG A 394 -6.89 24.01 -11.99
CA ARG A 394 -6.90 25.35 -11.37
C ARG A 394 -8.28 25.78 -10.93
N ARG A 395 -9.31 25.53 -11.75
CA ARG A 395 -10.70 25.93 -11.45
C ARG A 395 -11.26 25.17 -10.25
N ALA A 396 -10.81 23.93 -10.03
CA ALA A 396 -11.34 23.07 -8.97
C ALA A 396 -10.94 23.52 -7.55
N PHE A 397 -9.92 24.37 -7.40
CA PHE A 397 -9.42 24.87 -6.11
C PHE A 397 -9.39 26.40 -6.03
N ALA A 398 -9.98 27.09 -7.00
CA ALA A 398 -10.04 28.56 -7.06
C ALA A 398 -11.25 29.16 -6.30
N GLU A 399 -12.06 28.31 -5.64
CA GLU A 399 -13.20 28.72 -4.83
C GLU A 399 -12.82 29.04 -3.38
#